data_b9949ee5bb7cbfe9af8448f0749656c1
#
_entry.id   b9949ee5bb7cbfe9af8448f0749656c1
#
_cell.length_a   1.000
_cell.length_b   1.000
_cell.length_c   1.000
_cell.angle_alpha   90.00
_cell.angle_beta   90.00
_cell.angle_gamma   90.00
#
_symmetry.space_group_name_H-M   'P 1'
#
loop_
_entity.id
_entity.type
_entity.pdbx_description
1 polymer ?
#
loop_
_entity_poly.entity_id
_entity_poly.type
_entity_poly.pdbx_seq_one_letter_code
_entity_poly.pdbx_strand_id
1 'polypeptide(L)'
;DIDNTYMTVCQMLTGQGGWPLTIIMTPGKEPFFAGTYIPKDARLNRIGLRQLIPGVKGMWKNEPKRVEKATAKIREGFTKSQEFESGKFPGTEAIDFAAEQLAQRYDGQHGGFGSAPKFPSPHNLMFMLRQWKLTGEDRFLEMVTTTLEQMRLGGIWDHIGHGFHRYSTDQEWLLPHFEKMLYDQALLMMAYTECWQATQNSLFKQTVYEIAEYIERDMLHPEGGLYSAQDADSEGEEGKFYVWEKDEIESLLSDDASSFNTLYNISQEGNFEDEASGQRTGKNIPHLSSPLNSEQATWFDGARTTLFSKREKRVHPLLDDKILTDWNGLMIAAFAKAGFAFNDNHFTNLAEQSFSFVEENLVRDDQLLHRYNDGEAAIDAMA
;
A
#
# COMPACT_ATOMS: atom_id res chain seq x y z
N ASP A 1 11.73 15.52 1.45
CA ASP A 1 13.00 16.04 2.01
C ASP A 1 12.96 16.13 3.52
N ILE A 2 11.95 16.81 4.13
CA ILE A 2 11.85 16.96 5.60
C ILE A 2 11.74 15.59 6.28
N ASP A 3 10.82 14.77 5.81
CA ASP A 3 10.58 13.42 6.35
C ASP A 3 11.86 12.56 6.27
N ASN A 4 12.47 12.48 5.10
CA ASN A 4 13.68 11.69 4.90
C ASN A 4 14.85 12.19 5.80
N THR A 5 15.01 13.51 5.95
CA THR A 5 16.01 14.10 6.83
C THR A 5 15.83 13.64 8.28
N TYR A 6 14.61 13.78 8.82
CA TYR A 6 14.35 13.43 10.22
C TYR A 6 14.20 11.93 10.45
N MET A 7 13.77 11.16 9.43
CA MET A 7 13.79 9.70 9.46
C MET A 7 15.23 9.17 9.57
N THR A 8 16.16 9.74 8.79
CA THR A 8 17.59 9.42 8.90
C THR A 8 18.13 9.70 10.30
N VAL A 9 17.76 10.84 10.89
CA VAL A 9 18.12 11.16 12.30
C VAL A 9 17.53 10.14 13.27
N CYS A 10 16.29 9.71 13.08
CA CYS A 10 15.66 8.69 13.91
C CYS A 10 16.41 7.37 13.83
N GLN A 11 16.71 6.90 12.63
CA GLN A 11 17.48 5.68 12.39
C GLN A 11 18.88 5.74 13.01
N MET A 12 19.57 6.89 12.90
CA MET A 12 20.89 7.10 13.53
C MET A 12 20.84 7.01 15.06
N LEU A 13 19.76 7.49 15.68
CA LEU A 13 19.62 7.53 17.13
C LEU A 13 19.08 6.24 17.74
N THR A 14 18.18 5.56 17.04
CA THR A 14 17.42 4.43 17.58
C THR A 14 17.74 3.09 16.90
N GLY A 15 18.44 3.12 15.77
CA GLY A 15 18.64 1.94 14.89
C GLY A 15 17.42 1.57 14.05
N GLN A 16 16.30 2.26 14.22
CA GLN A 16 15.02 1.98 13.55
C GLN A 16 14.38 3.28 13.06
N GLY A 17 13.56 3.19 12.04
CA GLY A 17 12.70 4.26 11.52
C GLY A 17 11.26 3.77 11.39
N GLY A 18 10.32 4.69 11.24
CA GLY A 18 8.90 4.36 11.04
C GLY A 18 7.98 5.51 11.43
N TRP A 19 6.75 5.39 11.01
CA TRP A 19 5.70 6.34 11.35
C TRP A 19 4.74 5.77 12.42
N PRO A 20 4.16 6.64 13.25
CA PRO A 20 4.39 8.08 13.33
C PRO A 20 5.82 8.41 13.81
N LEU A 21 6.46 9.40 13.16
CA LEU A 21 7.79 9.87 13.51
C LEU A 21 7.70 11.01 14.52
N THR A 22 8.37 10.85 15.67
CA THR A 22 8.42 11.84 16.74
C THR A 22 9.81 12.46 16.83
N ILE A 23 9.90 13.75 16.58
CA ILE A 23 11.17 14.51 16.66
C ILE A 23 11.01 15.66 17.66
N ILE A 24 11.97 15.81 18.58
CA ILE A 24 12.05 16.98 19.45
C ILE A 24 13.31 17.75 19.07
N MET A 25 13.13 19.03 18.76
CA MET A 25 14.17 19.90 18.23
C MET A 25 14.25 21.24 18.93
N THR A 26 15.35 21.92 18.76
CA THR A 26 15.55 23.32 19.20
C THR A 26 14.70 24.26 18.32
N PRO A 27 14.51 25.53 18.72
CA PRO A 27 13.91 26.54 17.84
C PRO A 27 14.66 26.73 16.52
N GLY A 28 15.95 26.37 16.46
CA GLY A 28 16.76 26.33 15.25
C GLY A 28 16.54 25.09 14.40
N LYS A 29 15.51 24.27 14.68
CA LYS A 29 15.17 23.02 13.97
C LYS A 29 16.24 21.91 14.06
N GLU A 30 17.11 21.99 15.06
CA GLU A 30 18.15 20.99 15.33
C GLU A 30 17.58 19.90 16.26
N PRO A 31 17.50 18.64 15.83
CA PRO A 31 16.95 17.56 16.64
C PRO A 31 17.90 17.16 17.78
N PHE A 32 17.34 16.84 18.93
CA PHE A 32 18.08 16.26 20.07
C PHE A 32 17.40 15.03 20.67
N PHE A 33 16.20 14.69 20.17
CA PHE A 33 15.50 13.44 20.45
C PHE A 33 14.75 13.00 19.19
N ALA A 34 14.74 11.69 18.94
CA ALA A 34 13.92 11.05 17.92
C ALA A 34 13.36 9.73 18.43
N GLY A 35 12.23 9.34 17.90
CA GLY A 35 11.57 8.06 18.13
C GLY A 35 10.41 7.88 17.16
N THR A 36 9.89 6.67 17.09
CA THR A 36 8.68 6.35 16.35
C THR A 36 7.45 6.60 17.23
N TYR A 37 6.46 5.75 17.19
CA TYR A 37 5.27 5.85 18.05
C TYR A 37 5.63 5.87 19.54
N ILE A 38 5.11 6.87 20.27
CA ILE A 38 5.28 7.02 21.70
C ILE A 38 3.89 6.98 22.36
N PRO A 39 3.57 5.95 23.15
CA PRO A 39 2.29 5.83 23.80
C PRO A 39 2.07 6.93 24.85
N LYS A 40 0.82 7.20 25.22
CA LYS A 40 0.47 8.15 26.27
C LYS A 40 1.13 7.80 27.61
N ASP A 41 0.99 6.55 28.02
CA ASP A 41 1.55 5.99 29.23
C ASP A 41 2.60 4.91 28.86
N ALA A 42 3.59 4.68 29.70
CA ALA A 42 4.64 3.70 29.43
C ALA A 42 4.06 2.29 29.27
N ARG A 43 4.47 1.57 28.22
CA ARG A 43 4.07 0.18 27.91
C ARG A 43 5.24 -0.60 27.34
N LEU A 44 5.34 -1.90 27.67
CA LEU A 44 6.27 -2.87 27.05
C LEU A 44 7.70 -2.32 26.86
N ASN A 45 8.29 -1.79 27.91
CA ASN A 45 9.62 -1.15 27.92
C ASN A 45 9.74 0.13 27.06
N ARG A 46 8.64 0.70 26.55
CA ARG A 46 8.65 2.00 25.87
C ARG A 46 8.26 3.11 26.82
N ILE A 47 9.01 4.23 26.74
CA ILE A 47 8.68 5.45 27.49
C ILE A 47 7.35 6.02 26.98
N GLY A 48 6.49 6.52 27.89
CA GLY A 48 5.26 7.23 27.53
C GLY A 48 5.45 8.74 27.46
N LEU A 49 4.57 9.43 26.72
CA LEU A 49 4.58 10.90 26.60
C LEU A 49 4.52 11.60 27.95
N ARG A 50 3.78 11.05 28.91
CA ARG A 50 3.69 11.61 30.28
C ARG A 50 5.01 11.62 31.04
N GLN A 51 5.97 10.77 30.67
CA GLN A 51 7.32 10.73 31.24
C GLN A 51 8.30 11.52 30.37
N LEU A 52 8.19 11.37 29.04
CA LEU A 52 9.08 12.01 28.09
C LEU A 52 9.03 13.55 28.16
N ILE A 53 7.81 14.12 28.17
CA ILE A 53 7.63 15.58 28.11
C ILE A 53 8.25 16.29 29.33
N PRO A 54 8.00 15.86 30.58
CA PRO A 54 8.68 16.44 31.75
C PRO A 54 10.19 16.27 31.72
N GLY A 55 10.69 15.10 31.26
CA GLY A 55 12.13 14.83 31.13
C GLY A 55 12.79 15.79 30.14
N VAL A 56 12.21 15.94 28.95
CA VAL A 56 12.69 16.89 27.92
C VAL A 56 12.64 18.32 28.42
N LYS A 57 11.55 18.75 29.07
CA LYS A 57 11.44 20.09 29.66
C LYS A 57 12.50 20.33 30.73
N GLY A 58 12.78 19.32 31.55
CA GLY A 58 13.85 19.38 32.57
C GLY A 58 15.23 19.55 31.92
N MET A 59 15.55 18.73 30.93
CA MET A 59 16.81 18.79 30.18
C MET A 59 16.98 20.15 29.48
N TRP A 60 15.94 20.62 28.79
CA TRP A 60 15.95 21.93 28.12
C TRP A 60 16.25 23.09 29.08
N LYS A 61 15.64 23.10 30.26
CA LYS A 61 15.79 24.20 31.24
C LYS A 61 17.07 24.11 32.04
N ASN A 62 17.47 22.91 32.48
CA ASN A 62 18.51 22.74 33.47
C ASN A 62 19.84 22.25 32.90
N GLU A 63 19.83 21.68 31.67
CA GLU A 63 21.01 21.07 31.05
C GLU A 63 21.23 21.56 29.61
N PRO A 64 21.24 22.89 29.32
CA PRO A 64 21.35 23.39 27.95
C PRO A 64 22.60 22.91 27.21
N LYS A 65 23.73 22.78 27.90
CA LYS A 65 24.96 22.23 27.33
C LYS A 65 24.83 20.78 26.87
N ARG A 66 23.96 20.00 27.50
CA ARG A 66 23.67 18.63 27.09
C ARG A 66 22.86 18.59 25.79
N VAL A 67 21.91 19.54 25.64
CA VAL A 67 21.15 19.70 24.41
C VAL A 67 22.09 20.11 23.27
N GLU A 68 22.94 21.14 23.47
CA GLU A 68 23.93 21.60 22.49
C GLU A 68 24.87 20.46 22.05
N LYS A 69 25.35 19.66 22.99
CA LYS A 69 26.22 18.52 22.68
C LYS A 69 25.48 17.44 21.88
N ALA A 70 24.20 17.18 22.19
CA ALA A 70 23.39 16.22 21.48
C ALA A 70 23.12 16.67 20.04
N THR A 71 22.69 17.92 19.84
CA THR A 71 22.46 18.50 18.50
C THR A 71 23.72 18.51 17.65
N ALA A 72 24.86 18.91 18.24
CA ALA A 72 26.15 18.93 17.53
C ALA A 72 26.56 17.53 17.06
N LYS A 73 26.40 16.50 17.92
CA LYS A 73 26.71 15.11 17.56
C LYS A 73 25.80 14.58 16.45
N ILE A 74 24.50 14.90 16.50
CA ILE A 74 23.55 14.50 15.48
C ILE A 74 23.88 15.16 14.16
N ARG A 75 24.17 16.48 14.16
CA ARG A 75 24.56 17.23 12.97
C ARG A 75 25.82 16.64 12.34
N GLU A 76 26.87 16.38 13.15
CA GLU A 76 28.11 15.75 12.65
C GLU A 76 27.83 14.39 12.01
N GLY A 77 27.07 13.53 12.67
CA GLY A 77 26.69 12.22 12.13
C GLY A 77 25.86 12.33 10.85
N PHE A 78 24.90 13.25 10.82
CA PHE A 78 24.09 13.51 9.63
C PHE A 78 24.91 14.04 8.46
N THR A 79 25.83 14.99 8.71
CA THR A 79 26.76 15.48 7.68
C THR A 79 27.60 14.35 7.11
N LYS A 80 28.18 13.50 7.97
CA LYS A 80 28.96 12.32 7.52
C LYS A 80 28.11 11.32 6.71
N SER A 81 26.83 11.16 7.04
CA SER A 81 25.94 10.28 6.27
C SER A 81 25.61 10.83 4.87
N GLN A 82 25.83 12.12 4.65
CA GLN A 82 25.62 12.79 3.36
C GLN A 82 26.94 12.94 2.56
N GLU A 83 28.08 12.55 3.13
CA GLU A 83 29.35 12.53 2.41
C GLU A 83 29.40 11.29 1.52
N PHE A 84 29.22 11.49 0.23
CA PHE A 84 29.40 10.45 -0.78
C PHE A 84 30.75 10.64 -1.47
N GLU A 85 31.57 9.59 -1.47
CA GLU A 85 32.72 9.57 -2.38
C GLU A 85 32.20 9.42 -3.82
N SER A 86 32.78 10.20 -4.74
CA SER A 86 32.47 10.06 -6.17
C SER A 86 32.92 8.69 -6.64
N GLY A 87 31.99 7.80 -6.92
CA GLY A 87 32.24 6.49 -7.47
C GLY A 87 32.36 6.49 -8.99
N LYS A 88 32.76 5.37 -9.56
CA LYS A 88 32.60 5.11 -10.98
C LYS A 88 31.12 4.96 -11.31
N PHE A 89 30.72 5.35 -12.53
CA PHE A 89 29.38 5.08 -13.01
C PHE A 89 29.12 3.57 -12.91
N PRO A 90 28.05 3.11 -12.24
CA PRO A 90 27.77 1.71 -12.12
C PRO A 90 27.44 1.11 -13.50
N GLY A 91 28.05 -0.02 -13.83
CA GLY A 91 27.72 -0.80 -15.02
C GLY A 91 26.49 -1.69 -14.82
N THR A 92 26.30 -2.65 -15.75
CA THR A 92 25.20 -3.61 -15.67
C THR A 92 25.29 -4.52 -14.45
N GLU A 93 26.48 -4.69 -13.88
CA GLU A 93 26.71 -5.44 -12.63
C GLU A 93 25.90 -4.92 -11.44
N ALA A 94 25.54 -3.63 -11.43
CA ALA A 94 24.67 -3.05 -10.39
C ALA A 94 23.23 -3.57 -10.51
N ILE A 95 22.77 -3.82 -11.73
CA ILE A 95 21.43 -4.39 -12.02
C ILE A 95 21.38 -5.85 -11.53
N ASP A 96 22.39 -6.65 -11.89
CA ASP A 96 22.49 -8.04 -11.47
C ASP A 96 22.60 -8.15 -9.95
N PHE A 97 23.40 -7.29 -9.33
CA PHE A 97 23.53 -7.23 -7.88
C PHE A 97 22.20 -6.89 -7.19
N ALA A 98 21.45 -5.91 -7.70
CA ALA A 98 20.14 -5.56 -7.17
C ALA A 98 19.13 -6.72 -7.31
N ALA A 99 19.12 -7.43 -8.44
CA ALA A 99 18.27 -8.59 -8.66
C ALA A 99 18.59 -9.72 -7.67
N GLU A 100 19.88 -10.01 -7.44
CA GLU A 100 20.31 -11.01 -6.47
C GLU A 100 19.94 -10.61 -5.03
N GLN A 101 20.08 -9.35 -4.66
CA GLN A 101 19.66 -8.88 -3.34
C GLN A 101 18.16 -9.03 -3.11
N LEU A 102 17.33 -8.78 -4.11
CA LEU A 102 15.90 -9.03 -4.03
C LEU A 102 15.62 -10.53 -3.93
N ALA A 103 16.27 -11.35 -4.76
CA ALA A 103 16.11 -12.80 -4.71
C ALA A 103 16.49 -13.41 -3.35
N GLN A 104 17.51 -12.89 -2.68
CA GLN A 104 17.90 -13.33 -1.33
C GLN A 104 16.86 -12.98 -0.26
N ARG A 105 16.03 -11.96 -0.48
CA ARG A 105 14.97 -11.52 0.43
C ARG A 105 13.60 -12.09 0.08
N TYR A 106 13.52 -12.86 -1.00
CA TYR A 106 12.28 -13.45 -1.47
C TYR A 106 11.74 -14.49 -0.49
N ASP A 107 10.44 -14.40 -0.20
CA ASP A 107 9.73 -15.39 0.58
C ASP A 107 9.24 -16.53 -0.34
N GLY A 108 9.93 -17.67 -0.30
CA GLY A 108 9.62 -18.81 -1.15
C GLY A 108 8.31 -19.53 -0.79
N GLN A 109 7.69 -19.24 0.37
CA GLN A 109 6.46 -19.88 0.80
C GLN A 109 5.22 -19.04 0.42
N HIS A 110 5.26 -17.74 0.69
CA HIS A 110 4.11 -16.84 0.52
C HIS A 110 4.32 -15.78 -0.58
N GLY A 111 5.46 -15.81 -1.25
CA GLY A 111 5.82 -14.76 -2.21
C GLY A 111 6.11 -13.41 -1.53
N GLY A 112 6.54 -12.43 -2.33
CA GLY A 112 6.95 -11.12 -1.83
C GLY A 112 8.37 -11.08 -1.27
N PHE A 113 8.76 -9.94 -0.71
CA PHE A 113 10.13 -9.70 -0.27
C PHE A 113 10.18 -9.27 1.19
N GLY A 114 10.98 -9.96 1.99
CA GLY A 114 11.13 -9.69 3.43
C GLY A 114 10.11 -10.42 4.30
N SER A 115 9.94 -9.93 5.53
CA SER A 115 9.00 -10.46 6.54
C SER A 115 7.87 -9.46 6.80
N ALA A 116 6.98 -9.79 7.74
CA ALA A 116 5.90 -8.89 8.17
C ALA A 116 6.42 -7.59 8.85
N PRO A 117 5.77 -6.43 8.63
CA PRO A 117 4.69 -6.19 7.67
C PRO A 117 5.18 -6.28 6.22
N LYS A 118 4.32 -6.76 5.32
CA LYS A 118 4.68 -7.08 3.94
C LYS A 118 4.00 -6.13 2.96
N PHE A 119 4.80 -5.40 2.20
CA PHE A 119 4.31 -4.47 1.17
C PHE A 119 4.31 -5.13 -0.21
N PRO A 120 3.32 -4.86 -1.07
CA PRO A 120 3.28 -5.39 -2.45
C PRO A 120 4.53 -5.11 -3.28
N SER A 121 5.14 -3.94 -3.10
CA SER A 121 6.37 -3.50 -3.78
C SER A 121 6.37 -3.75 -5.29
N PRO A 122 5.34 -3.30 -6.04
CA PRO A 122 5.15 -3.66 -7.45
C PRO A 122 6.30 -3.21 -8.36
N HIS A 123 7.03 -2.17 -7.99
CA HIS A 123 8.26 -1.73 -8.68
C HIS A 123 9.35 -2.81 -8.67
N ASN A 124 9.48 -3.58 -7.57
CA ASN A 124 10.40 -4.71 -7.51
C ASN A 124 9.95 -5.83 -8.46
N LEU A 125 8.64 -6.12 -8.51
CA LEU A 125 8.08 -7.13 -9.40
C LEU A 125 8.31 -6.78 -10.87
N MET A 126 8.05 -5.52 -11.26
CA MET A 126 8.32 -5.03 -12.60
C MET A 126 9.82 -5.04 -12.93
N PHE A 127 10.69 -4.76 -11.98
CA PHE A 127 12.13 -4.88 -12.17
C PHE A 127 12.55 -6.35 -12.40
N MET A 128 12.02 -7.30 -11.62
CA MET A 128 12.31 -8.73 -11.79
C MET A 128 11.80 -9.28 -13.14
N LEU A 129 10.63 -8.80 -13.63
CA LEU A 129 10.15 -9.14 -14.98
C LEU A 129 11.13 -8.68 -16.07
N ARG A 130 11.71 -7.48 -15.92
CA ARG A 130 12.74 -6.96 -16.84
C ARG A 130 14.01 -7.80 -16.77
N GLN A 131 14.40 -8.19 -15.57
CA GLN A 131 15.56 -9.04 -15.37
C GLN A 131 15.37 -10.43 -16.01
N TRP A 132 14.20 -11.05 -15.80
CA TRP A 132 13.82 -12.28 -16.51
C TRP A 132 13.90 -12.11 -18.03
N LYS A 133 13.32 -11.04 -18.56
CA LYS A 133 13.33 -10.78 -20.01
C LYS A 133 14.73 -10.59 -20.56
N LEU A 134 15.62 -10.01 -19.78
CA LEU A 134 17.01 -9.72 -20.17
C LEU A 134 17.90 -10.97 -20.10
N THR A 135 17.76 -11.77 -19.03
CA THR A 135 18.67 -12.90 -18.73
C THR A 135 18.12 -14.25 -19.19
N GLY A 136 16.80 -14.41 -19.29
CA GLY A 136 16.12 -15.68 -19.53
C GLY A 136 16.09 -16.60 -18.29
N GLU A 137 16.39 -16.10 -17.09
CA GLU A 137 16.36 -16.88 -15.85
C GLU A 137 14.93 -16.98 -15.30
N ASP A 138 14.29 -18.13 -15.48
CA ASP A 138 12.88 -18.36 -15.10
C ASP A 138 12.58 -18.12 -13.62
N ARG A 139 13.56 -18.27 -12.71
CA ARG A 139 13.39 -17.99 -11.29
C ARG A 139 12.82 -16.57 -11.01
N PHE A 140 13.20 -15.58 -11.81
CA PHE A 140 12.70 -14.21 -11.65
C PHE A 140 11.23 -14.11 -12.03
N LEU A 141 10.81 -14.80 -13.08
CA LEU A 141 9.39 -14.86 -13.45
C LEU A 141 8.59 -15.64 -12.40
N GLU A 142 9.10 -16.75 -11.89
CA GLU A 142 8.44 -17.54 -10.83
C GLU A 142 8.24 -16.72 -9.55
N MET A 143 9.23 -15.94 -9.13
CA MET A 143 9.09 -15.03 -7.97
C MET A 143 7.95 -14.03 -8.17
N VAL A 144 7.83 -13.47 -9.37
CA VAL A 144 6.77 -12.49 -9.67
C VAL A 144 5.40 -13.16 -9.75
N THR A 145 5.27 -14.24 -10.48
CA THR A 145 3.99 -14.94 -10.66
C THR A 145 3.45 -15.44 -9.34
N THR A 146 4.30 -16.07 -8.52
CA THR A 146 3.92 -16.54 -7.18
C THR A 146 3.50 -15.38 -6.29
N THR A 147 4.23 -14.27 -6.28
CA THR A 147 3.88 -13.11 -5.45
C THR A 147 2.53 -12.51 -5.84
N LEU A 148 2.31 -12.27 -7.14
CA LEU A 148 1.05 -11.71 -7.64
C LEU A 148 -0.12 -12.65 -7.39
N GLU A 149 0.06 -13.96 -7.55
CA GLU A 149 -0.97 -14.95 -7.26
C GLU A 149 -1.30 -15.00 -5.77
N GLN A 150 -0.30 -15.06 -4.88
CA GLN A 150 -0.53 -15.08 -3.43
C GLN A 150 -1.22 -13.81 -2.93
N MET A 151 -0.84 -12.63 -3.42
CA MET A 151 -1.54 -11.39 -3.10
C MET A 151 -2.99 -11.39 -3.60
N ARG A 152 -3.25 -11.91 -4.82
CA ARG A 152 -4.61 -11.97 -5.38
C ARG A 152 -5.52 -12.96 -4.63
N LEU A 153 -4.95 -14.01 -4.06
CA LEU A 153 -5.67 -15.01 -3.28
C LEU A 153 -5.87 -14.57 -1.83
N GLY A 154 -4.94 -13.82 -1.26
CA GLY A 154 -4.94 -13.37 0.13
C GLY A 154 -6.02 -12.36 0.47
N GLY A 155 -6.12 -12.02 1.75
CA GLY A 155 -7.03 -10.98 2.26
C GLY A 155 -6.57 -9.56 1.96
N ILE A 156 -5.33 -9.35 1.48
CA ILE A 156 -4.89 -8.06 0.97
C ILE A 156 -5.66 -7.62 -0.28
N TRP A 157 -6.26 -8.57 -0.99
CA TRP A 157 -7.22 -8.33 -2.05
C TRP A 157 -8.65 -8.32 -1.49
N ASP A 158 -9.41 -7.26 -1.77
CA ASP A 158 -10.83 -7.23 -1.43
C ASP A 158 -11.65 -8.09 -2.40
N HIS A 159 -11.92 -9.32 -2.01
CA HIS A 159 -12.66 -10.28 -2.84
C HIS A 159 -14.13 -9.90 -3.11
N ILE A 160 -14.68 -8.97 -2.34
CA ILE A 160 -16.09 -8.56 -2.48
C ILE A 160 -16.24 -7.32 -3.35
N GLY A 161 -15.40 -6.31 -3.15
CA GLY A 161 -15.52 -5.02 -3.83
C GLY A 161 -14.32 -4.66 -4.69
N HIS A 162 -13.36 -5.54 -4.82
CA HIS A 162 -12.14 -5.38 -5.59
C HIS A 162 -11.18 -4.32 -5.02
N GLY A 163 -10.00 -4.20 -5.62
CA GLY A 163 -8.93 -3.32 -5.17
C GLY A 163 -8.06 -3.94 -4.07
N PHE A 164 -6.78 -3.55 -4.07
CA PHE A 164 -5.81 -3.99 -3.07
C PHE A 164 -5.77 -3.05 -1.88
N HIS A 165 -5.66 -3.61 -0.69
CA HIS A 165 -5.27 -2.89 0.50
C HIS A 165 -3.77 -2.58 0.46
N ARG A 166 -3.33 -1.61 1.27
CA ARG A 166 -2.01 -0.99 1.19
C ARG A 166 -0.87 -1.95 1.48
N TYR A 167 -0.95 -2.74 2.55
CA TYR A 167 0.05 -3.74 2.92
C TYR A 167 -0.58 -4.81 3.83
N SER A 168 0.12 -5.94 3.98
CA SER A 168 -0.26 -6.98 4.94
C SER A 168 0.52 -6.81 6.24
N THR A 169 -0.17 -6.92 7.36
CA THR A 169 0.46 -6.88 8.69
C THR A 169 1.11 -8.22 9.03
N ASP A 170 0.69 -9.31 8.35
CA ASP A 170 1.26 -10.64 8.44
C ASP A 170 2.15 -11.01 7.24
N GLN A 171 2.73 -12.20 7.28
CA GLN A 171 3.59 -12.73 6.23
C GLN A 171 2.81 -13.41 5.10
N GLU A 172 1.54 -13.79 5.34
CA GLU A 172 0.73 -14.67 4.49
C GLU A 172 -0.21 -13.91 3.55
N TRP A 173 -0.18 -12.57 3.57
CA TRP A 173 -1.08 -11.68 2.84
C TRP A 173 -2.54 -11.76 3.29
N LEU A 174 -2.81 -12.20 4.54
CA LEU A 174 -4.18 -12.40 5.05
C LEU A 174 -4.75 -11.14 5.72
N LEU A 175 -4.08 -10.62 6.74
CA LEU A 175 -4.56 -9.46 7.50
C LEU A 175 -3.98 -8.17 6.94
N PRO A 176 -4.74 -7.39 6.16
CA PRO A 176 -4.23 -6.13 5.63
C PRO A 176 -4.37 -4.99 6.65
N HIS A 177 -3.56 -3.94 6.47
CA HIS A 177 -3.96 -2.60 6.81
C HIS A 177 -4.95 -2.12 5.74
N PHE A 178 -6.20 -1.86 6.14
CA PHE A 178 -7.35 -1.79 5.24
C PHE A 178 -7.44 -0.54 4.37
N GLU A 179 -6.47 0.36 4.43
CA GLU A 179 -6.32 1.50 3.52
C GLU A 179 -6.20 1.05 2.06
N LYS A 180 -6.80 1.79 1.11
CA LYS A 180 -6.60 1.57 -0.34
C LYS A 180 -6.09 2.85 -0.98
N MET A 181 -4.90 2.78 -1.59
CA MET A 181 -4.21 3.93 -2.16
C MET A 181 -4.24 3.88 -3.69
N LEU A 182 -4.47 5.02 -4.34
CA LEU A 182 -4.50 5.09 -5.81
C LEU A 182 -3.18 4.63 -6.44
N TYR A 183 -2.03 5.04 -5.88
CA TYR A 183 -0.73 4.67 -6.42
C TYR A 183 -0.44 3.17 -6.31
N ASP A 184 -0.95 2.49 -5.29
CA ASP A 184 -0.82 1.04 -5.15
C ASP A 184 -1.63 0.32 -6.24
N GLN A 185 -2.87 0.75 -6.47
CA GLN A 185 -3.70 0.21 -7.55
C GLN A 185 -3.02 0.40 -8.91
N ALA A 186 -2.48 1.60 -9.18
CA ALA A 186 -1.81 1.93 -10.43
C ALA A 186 -0.59 1.03 -10.69
N LEU A 187 0.30 0.95 -9.71
CA LEU A 187 1.53 0.17 -9.85
C LEU A 187 1.26 -1.35 -9.90
N LEU A 188 0.28 -1.83 -9.14
CA LEU A 188 -0.16 -3.22 -9.20
C LEU A 188 -0.83 -3.53 -10.54
N MET A 189 -1.70 -2.66 -11.06
CA MET A 189 -2.28 -2.81 -12.40
C MET A 189 -1.19 -2.96 -13.47
N MET A 190 -0.11 -2.15 -13.40
CA MET A 190 1.04 -2.27 -14.30
C MET A 190 1.75 -3.62 -14.14
N ALA A 191 2.01 -4.05 -12.91
CA ALA A 191 2.71 -5.30 -12.64
C ALA A 191 1.90 -6.52 -13.11
N TYR A 192 0.58 -6.56 -12.84
CA TYR A 192 -0.31 -7.61 -13.34
C TYR A 192 -0.41 -7.61 -14.87
N THR A 193 -0.46 -6.42 -15.50
CA THR A 193 -0.48 -6.29 -16.97
C THR A 193 0.81 -6.86 -17.58
N GLU A 194 1.98 -6.48 -17.07
CA GLU A 194 3.27 -6.98 -17.57
C GLU A 194 3.43 -8.49 -17.32
N CYS A 195 2.98 -8.97 -16.17
CA CYS A 195 3.01 -10.41 -15.87
C CYS A 195 2.06 -11.20 -16.78
N TRP A 196 0.87 -10.67 -17.09
CA TRP A 196 0.00 -11.27 -18.11
C TRP A 196 0.67 -11.31 -19.48
N GLN A 197 1.33 -10.24 -19.91
CA GLN A 197 2.07 -10.24 -21.17
C GLN A 197 3.14 -11.33 -21.23
N ALA A 198 3.79 -11.61 -20.10
CA ALA A 198 4.82 -12.63 -19.97
C ALA A 198 4.25 -14.06 -19.97
N THR A 199 3.08 -14.27 -19.35
CA THR A 199 2.56 -15.62 -19.02
C THR A 199 1.28 -16.01 -19.72
N GLN A 200 0.50 -15.04 -20.18
CA GLN A 200 -0.89 -15.18 -20.67
C GLN A 200 -1.85 -15.81 -19.63
N ASN A 201 -1.52 -15.74 -18.34
CA ASN A 201 -2.38 -16.22 -17.28
C ASN A 201 -3.62 -15.33 -17.12
N SER A 202 -4.81 -15.93 -17.30
CA SER A 202 -6.09 -15.21 -17.26
C SER A 202 -6.39 -14.56 -15.91
N LEU A 203 -5.90 -15.11 -14.80
CA LEU A 203 -6.06 -14.52 -13.47
C LEU A 203 -5.48 -13.10 -13.41
N PHE A 204 -4.29 -12.90 -14.00
CA PHE A 204 -3.64 -11.60 -14.00
C PHE A 204 -4.40 -10.57 -14.85
N LYS A 205 -4.91 -10.99 -16.01
CA LYS A 205 -5.76 -10.13 -16.84
C LYS A 205 -7.04 -9.74 -16.12
N GLN A 206 -7.73 -10.72 -15.52
CA GLN A 206 -8.96 -10.50 -14.74
C GLN A 206 -8.71 -9.51 -13.60
N THR A 207 -7.61 -9.66 -12.85
CA THR A 207 -7.25 -8.74 -11.76
C THR A 207 -7.13 -7.29 -12.23
N VAL A 208 -6.59 -7.05 -13.44
CA VAL A 208 -6.50 -5.70 -14.01
C VAL A 208 -7.88 -5.09 -14.27
N TYR A 209 -8.82 -5.87 -14.82
CA TYR A 209 -10.20 -5.41 -15.04
C TYR A 209 -10.92 -5.13 -13.71
N GLU A 210 -10.73 -5.97 -12.72
CA GLU A 210 -11.32 -5.81 -11.40
C GLU A 210 -10.74 -4.61 -10.62
N ILE A 211 -9.44 -4.30 -10.79
CA ILE A 211 -8.85 -3.04 -10.28
C ILE A 211 -9.51 -1.84 -10.97
N ALA A 212 -9.70 -1.88 -12.29
CA ALA A 212 -10.35 -0.79 -13.02
C ALA A 212 -11.79 -0.59 -12.56
N GLU A 213 -12.57 -1.69 -12.37
CA GLU A 213 -13.94 -1.62 -11.83
C GLU A 213 -13.98 -0.93 -10.47
N TYR A 214 -13.04 -1.24 -9.57
CA TYR A 214 -12.92 -0.56 -8.27
C TYR A 214 -12.61 0.94 -8.45
N ILE A 215 -11.64 1.28 -9.29
CA ILE A 215 -11.25 2.69 -9.53
C ILE A 215 -12.41 3.49 -10.10
N GLU A 216 -13.10 2.97 -11.10
CA GLU A 216 -14.24 3.65 -11.77
C GLU A 216 -15.40 3.86 -10.80
N ARG A 217 -15.68 2.90 -9.94
CA ARG A 217 -16.79 2.96 -9.01
C ARG A 217 -16.52 3.87 -7.79
N ASP A 218 -15.32 3.74 -7.19
CA ASP A 218 -15.05 4.29 -5.86
C ASP A 218 -14.07 5.48 -5.87
N MET A 219 -13.23 5.61 -6.90
CA MET A 219 -12.14 6.59 -6.93
C MET A 219 -12.26 7.62 -8.04
N LEU A 220 -13.23 7.50 -8.95
CA LEU A 220 -13.36 8.39 -10.09
C LEU A 220 -14.16 9.65 -9.73
N HIS A 221 -13.54 10.81 -9.88
CA HIS A 221 -14.23 12.10 -9.83
C HIS A 221 -15.16 12.28 -11.05
N PRO A 222 -16.34 12.90 -10.91
CA PRO A 222 -17.29 13.06 -12.03
C PRO A 222 -16.71 13.72 -13.28
N GLU A 223 -15.68 14.56 -13.13
CA GLU A 223 -15.01 15.25 -14.24
C GLU A 223 -13.76 14.49 -14.75
N GLY A 224 -13.43 13.31 -14.22
CA GLY A 224 -12.41 12.41 -14.74
C GLY A 224 -11.12 12.32 -13.95
N GLY A 225 -10.90 13.17 -12.95
CA GLY A 225 -9.79 13.03 -12.01
C GLY A 225 -9.96 11.81 -11.11
N LEU A 226 -8.89 11.37 -10.45
CA LEU A 226 -8.93 10.21 -9.57
C LEU A 226 -8.55 10.61 -8.15
N TYR A 227 -9.40 10.25 -7.18
CA TYR A 227 -9.20 10.48 -5.75
C TYR A 227 -7.99 9.72 -5.21
N SER A 228 -7.45 10.17 -4.08
CA SER A 228 -6.17 9.67 -3.58
C SER A 228 -6.26 8.34 -2.83
N ALA A 229 -7.21 8.20 -1.91
CA ALA A 229 -7.25 7.04 -1.01
C ALA A 229 -8.62 6.83 -0.37
N GLN A 230 -8.86 5.59 0.09
CA GLN A 230 -9.88 5.27 1.09
C GLN A 230 -9.19 4.92 2.40
N ASP A 231 -9.70 5.46 3.52
CA ASP A 231 -9.18 5.19 4.86
C ASP A 231 -9.35 3.71 5.24
N ALA A 232 -8.54 3.25 6.19
CA ALA A 232 -8.68 1.93 6.79
C ALA A 232 -9.88 1.83 7.73
N ASP A 233 -10.28 2.95 8.35
CA ASP A 233 -11.27 3.01 9.40
C ASP A 233 -12.68 3.28 8.86
N SER A 234 -13.64 2.60 9.46
CA SER A 234 -15.06 2.95 9.39
C SER A 234 -15.60 3.02 10.81
N GLU A 235 -16.30 4.13 11.13
CA GLU A 235 -16.84 4.39 12.48
C GLU A 235 -15.77 4.31 13.60
N GLY A 236 -14.51 4.63 13.28
CA GLY A 236 -13.39 4.61 14.23
C GLY A 236 -12.84 3.22 14.55
N GLU A 237 -13.16 2.23 13.73
CA GLU A 237 -12.65 0.85 13.82
C GLU A 237 -12.05 0.42 12.49
N GLU A 238 -10.77 -0.01 12.51
CA GLU A 238 -10.07 -0.48 11.32
C GLU A 238 -10.71 -1.74 10.76
N GLY A 239 -10.88 -1.79 9.45
CA GLY A 239 -11.40 -2.95 8.72
C GLY A 239 -12.90 -3.23 8.89
N LYS A 240 -13.62 -2.48 9.73
CA LYS A 240 -15.04 -2.72 10.03
C LYS A 240 -15.93 -2.82 8.78
N PHE A 241 -15.64 -2.04 7.77
CA PHE A 241 -16.37 -2.07 6.50
C PHE A 241 -16.15 -3.37 5.73
N TYR A 242 -14.99 -4.01 5.83
CA TYR A 242 -14.54 -5.12 4.98
C TYR A 242 -14.73 -6.50 5.59
N VAL A 243 -14.72 -6.61 6.92
CA VAL A 243 -14.81 -7.92 7.62
C VAL A 243 -16.23 -8.43 7.75
N TRP A 244 -16.36 -9.75 7.91
CA TRP A 244 -17.64 -10.44 7.94
C TRP A 244 -17.74 -11.41 9.10
N GLU A 245 -18.90 -11.51 9.71
CA GLU A 245 -19.25 -12.62 10.61
C GLU A 245 -19.88 -13.76 9.81
N LYS A 246 -19.60 -15.00 10.21
CA LYS A 246 -20.13 -16.19 9.53
C LYS A 246 -21.64 -16.18 9.48
N ASP A 247 -22.29 -15.86 10.61
CA ASP A 247 -23.77 -15.84 10.70
C ASP A 247 -24.39 -14.79 9.76
N GLU A 248 -23.72 -13.64 9.54
CA GLU A 248 -24.16 -12.65 8.56
C GLU A 248 -24.12 -13.23 7.13
N ILE A 249 -23.02 -13.89 6.75
CA ILE A 249 -22.90 -14.54 5.43
C ILE A 249 -23.99 -15.63 5.27
N GLU A 250 -24.19 -16.45 6.28
CA GLU A 250 -25.22 -17.53 6.24
C GLU A 250 -26.64 -16.97 6.06
N SER A 251 -26.96 -15.87 6.72
CA SER A 251 -28.24 -15.20 6.56
C SER A 251 -28.49 -14.61 5.17
N LEU A 252 -27.40 -14.20 4.48
CA LEU A 252 -27.47 -13.55 3.16
C LEU A 252 -27.46 -14.54 2.00
N LEU A 253 -26.65 -15.59 2.10
CA LEU A 253 -26.41 -16.54 1.01
C LEU A 253 -27.25 -17.82 1.14
N SER A 254 -27.90 -18.08 2.28
CA SER A 254 -28.76 -19.24 2.51
C SER A 254 -28.08 -20.57 2.10
N ASP A 255 -28.59 -21.28 1.09
CA ASP A 255 -28.08 -22.58 0.64
C ASP A 255 -26.62 -22.48 0.09
N ASP A 256 -26.22 -21.35 -0.43
CA ASP A 256 -24.88 -21.11 -0.97
C ASP A 256 -23.82 -20.82 0.11
N ALA A 257 -24.24 -20.50 1.33
CA ALA A 257 -23.36 -20.07 2.41
C ALA A 257 -22.29 -21.11 2.78
N SER A 258 -22.65 -22.38 2.82
CA SER A 258 -21.70 -23.46 3.15
C SER A 258 -20.56 -23.57 2.15
N SER A 259 -20.89 -23.45 0.85
CA SER A 259 -19.89 -23.46 -0.23
C SER A 259 -19.00 -22.23 -0.16
N PHE A 260 -19.60 -21.05 0.07
CA PHE A 260 -18.86 -19.79 0.24
C PHE A 260 -17.90 -19.87 1.43
N ASN A 261 -18.40 -20.28 2.61
CA ASN A 261 -17.61 -20.36 3.83
C ASN A 261 -16.41 -21.29 3.68
N THR A 262 -16.59 -22.43 3.00
CA THR A 262 -15.51 -23.38 2.73
C THR A 262 -14.48 -22.79 1.76
N LEU A 263 -14.94 -22.16 0.67
CA LEU A 263 -14.08 -21.64 -0.39
C LEU A 263 -13.24 -20.42 0.07
N TYR A 264 -13.88 -19.54 0.86
CA TYR A 264 -13.29 -18.28 1.34
C TYR A 264 -12.78 -18.35 2.78
N ASN A 265 -12.60 -19.55 3.30
CA ASN A 265 -11.99 -19.80 4.62
C ASN A 265 -12.71 -19.07 5.77
N ILE A 266 -14.04 -18.98 5.73
CA ILE A 266 -14.85 -18.36 6.76
C ILE A 266 -15.09 -19.33 7.91
N SER A 267 -14.77 -18.92 9.14
CA SER A 267 -14.97 -19.74 10.35
C SER A 267 -15.82 -19.02 11.40
N GLN A 268 -16.41 -19.79 12.34
CA GLN A 268 -17.23 -19.23 13.42
C GLN A 268 -16.40 -18.38 14.38
N GLU A 269 -15.17 -18.80 14.65
CA GLU A 269 -14.25 -18.11 15.56
C GLU A 269 -13.58 -16.89 14.90
N GLY A 270 -13.74 -16.73 13.58
CA GLY A 270 -12.96 -15.80 12.78
C GLY A 270 -11.69 -16.43 12.24
N ASN A 271 -11.14 -15.87 11.17
CA ASN A 271 -9.97 -16.41 10.47
C ASN A 271 -8.68 -15.62 10.68
N PHE A 272 -8.70 -14.56 11.47
CA PHE A 272 -7.51 -13.77 11.85
C PHE A 272 -7.56 -13.38 13.34
N GLU A 273 -6.41 -12.98 13.88
CA GLU A 273 -6.28 -12.43 15.23
C GLU A 273 -6.27 -10.91 15.16
N ASP A 274 -7.10 -10.26 15.96
CA ASP A 274 -7.14 -8.81 16.12
C ASP A 274 -5.81 -8.30 16.72
N GLU A 275 -5.16 -7.34 16.08
CA GLU A 275 -3.82 -6.86 16.49
C GLU A 275 -3.79 -6.26 17.90
N ALA A 276 -4.89 -5.64 18.34
CA ALA A 276 -4.93 -4.99 19.64
C ALA A 276 -5.10 -5.98 20.79
N SER A 277 -5.88 -7.03 20.57
CA SER A 277 -6.22 -8.03 21.59
C SER A 277 -5.42 -9.34 21.47
N GLY A 278 -4.90 -9.67 20.28
CA GLY A 278 -4.27 -10.95 19.98
C GLY A 278 -5.25 -12.12 20.02
N GLN A 279 -6.55 -11.87 19.82
CA GLN A 279 -7.60 -12.88 19.89
C GLN A 279 -8.43 -12.91 18.60
N ARG A 280 -9.00 -14.06 18.29
CA ARG A 280 -10.02 -14.18 17.25
C ARG A 280 -11.36 -13.65 17.77
N THR A 281 -12.01 -12.83 16.98
CA THR A 281 -13.20 -12.07 17.39
C THR A 281 -14.49 -12.51 16.67
N GLY A 282 -14.46 -13.64 15.93
CA GLY A 282 -15.55 -14.07 15.06
C GLY A 282 -15.59 -13.36 13.70
N LYS A 283 -14.72 -12.37 13.49
CA LYS A 283 -14.61 -11.62 12.23
C LYS A 283 -13.73 -12.38 11.23
N ASN A 284 -14.11 -12.32 9.96
CA ASN A 284 -13.42 -13.00 8.88
C ASN A 284 -13.08 -12.04 7.75
N ILE A 285 -11.92 -12.26 7.14
CA ILE A 285 -11.48 -11.66 5.89
C ILE A 285 -11.61 -12.75 4.81
N PRO A 286 -12.52 -12.59 3.82
CA PRO A 286 -12.63 -13.54 2.72
C PRO A 286 -11.32 -13.64 1.96
N HIS A 287 -10.77 -14.86 1.81
CA HIS A 287 -9.55 -15.14 1.07
C HIS A 287 -9.60 -16.57 0.51
N LEU A 288 -8.80 -16.83 -0.51
CA LEU A 288 -8.77 -18.10 -1.22
C LEU A 288 -7.47 -18.85 -0.91
N SER A 289 -7.54 -20.18 -0.87
CA SER A 289 -6.35 -21.05 -0.77
C SER A 289 -5.80 -21.46 -2.15
N SER A 290 -6.60 -21.30 -3.21
CA SER A 290 -6.23 -21.59 -4.61
C SER A 290 -7.12 -20.81 -5.58
N PRO A 291 -6.70 -20.58 -6.83
CA PRO A 291 -7.52 -19.92 -7.84
C PRO A 291 -8.85 -20.67 -8.07
N LEU A 292 -9.91 -19.90 -8.32
CA LEU A 292 -11.22 -20.44 -8.65
C LEU A 292 -11.18 -21.10 -10.05
N ASN A 293 -11.81 -22.26 -10.17
CA ASN A 293 -12.12 -22.78 -11.50
C ASN A 293 -13.31 -22.01 -12.14
N SER A 294 -13.57 -22.23 -13.43
CA SER A 294 -14.60 -21.47 -14.17
C SER A 294 -16.02 -21.62 -13.60
N GLU A 295 -16.38 -22.79 -13.07
CA GLU A 295 -17.67 -23.04 -12.45
C GLU A 295 -17.79 -22.28 -11.12
N GLN A 296 -16.77 -22.36 -10.27
CA GLN A 296 -16.68 -21.62 -9.02
C GLN A 296 -16.71 -20.10 -9.25
N ALA A 297 -15.98 -19.59 -10.24
CA ALA A 297 -15.96 -18.17 -10.58
C ALA A 297 -17.34 -17.65 -10.97
N THR A 298 -18.07 -18.39 -11.84
CA THR A 298 -19.43 -18.04 -12.28
C THR A 298 -20.42 -18.05 -11.11
N TRP A 299 -20.37 -19.08 -10.26
CA TRP A 299 -21.21 -19.19 -9.09
C TRP A 299 -20.91 -18.08 -8.07
N PHE A 300 -19.63 -17.80 -7.84
CA PHE A 300 -19.17 -16.78 -6.87
C PHE A 300 -19.66 -15.39 -7.23
N ASP A 301 -19.76 -15.03 -8.51
CA ASP A 301 -20.20 -13.70 -8.91
C ASP A 301 -21.58 -13.33 -8.38
N GLY A 302 -22.50 -14.28 -8.32
CA GLY A 302 -23.81 -14.11 -7.67
C GLY A 302 -23.71 -13.89 -6.17
N ALA A 303 -22.91 -14.70 -5.47
CA ALA A 303 -22.67 -14.55 -4.04
C ALA A 303 -21.97 -13.22 -3.72
N ARG A 304 -20.93 -12.84 -4.49
CA ARG A 304 -20.23 -11.58 -4.39
C ARG A 304 -21.19 -10.40 -4.52
N THR A 305 -22.03 -10.40 -5.53
CA THR A 305 -23.02 -9.32 -5.77
C THR A 305 -23.96 -9.15 -4.59
N THR A 306 -24.40 -10.24 -3.98
CA THR A 306 -25.28 -10.22 -2.80
C THR A 306 -24.56 -9.61 -1.60
N LEU A 307 -23.35 -10.07 -1.31
CA LEU A 307 -22.51 -9.55 -0.21
C LEU A 307 -22.12 -8.09 -0.45
N PHE A 308 -21.71 -7.74 -1.67
CA PHE A 308 -21.39 -6.36 -2.05
C PHE A 308 -22.59 -5.43 -1.80
N SER A 309 -23.79 -5.79 -2.29
CA SER A 309 -25.01 -4.99 -2.10
C SER A 309 -25.37 -4.81 -0.61
N LYS A 310 -25.01 -5.74 0.24
CA LYS A 310 -25.18 -5.62 1.69
C LYS A 310 -24.11 -4.69 2.29
N ARG A 311 -22.85 -4.83 1.89
CA ARG A 311 -21.73 -4.05 2.38
C ARG A 311 -21.86 -2.56 2.06
N GLU A 312 -22.36 -2.24 0.86
CA GLU A 312 -22.62 -0.86 0.43
C GLU A 312 -23.60 -0.07 1.33
N LYS A 313 -24.32 -0.76 2.21
CA LYS A 313 -25.20 -0.14 3.21
C LYS A 313 -24.51 0.13 4.55
N ARG A 314 -23.28 -0.33 4.72
CA ARG A 314 -22.45 0.00 5.88
C ARG A 314 -21.93 1.44 5.75
N VAL A 315 -21.46 2.01 6.85
CA VAL A 315 -20.75 3.30 6.80
C VAL A 315 -19.44 3.10 6.06
N HIS A 316 -19.27 3.83 4.96
CA HIS A 316 -18.04 3.74 4.14
C HIS A 316 -16.84 4.31 4.88
N PRO A 317 -15.63 3.80 4.61
CA PRO A 317 -14.40 4.47 4.98
C PRO A 317 -14.34 5.88 4.40
N LEU A 318 -13.61 6.78 5.09
CA LEU A 318 -13.43 8.14 4.58
C LEU A 318 -12.68 8.11 3.25
N LEU A 319 -13.24 8.79 2.25
CA LEU A 319 -12.57 9.02 0.98
C LEU A 319 -11.68 10.26 1.10
N ASP A 320 -10.38 10.10 0.86
CA ASP A 320 -9.47 11.23 0.64
C ASP A 320 -9.66 11.73 -0.79
N ASP A 321 -10.50 12.73 -0.92
CA ASP A 321 -10.97 13.31 -2.19
C ASP A 321 -10.00 14.29 -2.85
N LYS A 322 -8.78 14.39 -2.33
CA LYS A 322 -7.69 15.10 -3.04
C LYS A 322 -7.33 14.37 -4.32
N ILE A 323 -7.13 15.11 -5.38
CA ILE A 323 -6.62 14.62 -6.64
C ILE A 323 -5.16 15.05 -6.75
N LEU A 324 -4.24 14.09 -6.65
CA LEU A 324 -2.80 14.32 -6.68
C LEU A 324 -2.26 14.04 -8.08
N THR A 325 -1.53 14.97 -8.64
CA THR A 325 -1.04 14.92 -10.02
C THR A 325 -0.13 13.73 -10.29
N ASP A 326 0.80 13.44 -9.37
CA ASP A 326 1.73 12.33 -9.47
C ASP A 326 1.01 10.96 -9.42
N TRP A 327 0.05 10.79 -8.52
CA TRP A 327 -0.71 9.53 -8.42
C TRP A 327 -1.67 9.34 -9.60
N ASN A 328 -2.27 10.42 -10.09
CA ASN A 328 -3.06 10.40 -11.31
C ASN A 328 -2.18 10.05 -12.53
N GLY A 329 -0.99 10.62 -12.62
CA GLY A 329 -0.03 10.28 -13.67
C GLY A 329 0.33 8.79 -13.69
N LEU A 330 0.49 8.16 -12.51
CA LEU A 330 0.71 6.72 -12.41
C LEU A 330 -0.48 5.91 -12.90
N MET A 331 -1.72 6.29 -12.52
CA MET A 331 -2.91 5.56 -12.96
C MET A 331 -3.21 5.77 -14.44
N ILE A 332 -3.01 6.97 -14.99
CA ILE A 332 -3.10 7.25 -16.43
C ILE A 332 -2.14 6.32 -17.20
N ALA A 333 -0.90 6.21 -16.73
CA ALA A 333 0.08 5.32 -17.36
C ALA A 333 -0.32 3.83 -17.22
N ALA A 334 -0.93 3.43 -16.10
CA ALA A 334 -1.43 2.07 -15.90
C ALA A 334 -2.58 1.73 -16.85
N PHE A 335 -3.56 2.62 -16.98
CA PHE A 335 -4.66 2.49 -17.94
C PHE A 335 -4.16 2.43 -19.39
N ALA A 336 -3.29 3.36 -19.79
CA ALA A 336 -2.72 3.37 -21.16
C ALA A 336 -1.96 2.05 -21.45
N LYS A 337 -1.20 1.53 -20.48
CA LYS A 337 -0.49 0.25 -20.60
C LYS A 337 -1.46 -0.91 -20.75
N ALA A 338 -2.53 -0.98 -19.94
CA ALA A 338 -3.54 -2.03 -20.01
C ALA A 338 -4.29 -1.96 -21.36
N GLY A 339 -4.71 -0.76 -21.80
CA GLY A 339 -5.38 -0.55 -23.08
C GLY A 339 -4.54 -1.04 -24.27
N PHE A 340 -3.26 -0.73 -24.28
CA PHE A 340 -2.33 -1.23 -25.29
C PHE A 340 -2.14 -2.74 -25.22
N ALA A 341 -1.91 -3.28 -24.03
CA ALA A 341 -1.63 -4.71 -23.84
C ALA A 341 -2.82 -5.60 -24.19
N PHE A 342 -4.04 -5.17 -23.86
CA PHE A 342 -5.28 -5.94 -24.08
C PHE A 342 -5.97 -5.60 -25.40
N ASN A 343 -5.50 -4.55 -26.11
CA ASN A 343 -6.17 -3.96 -27.27
C ASN A 343 -7.61 -3.57 -26.93
N ASP A 344 -7.81 -2.86 -25.83
CA ASP A 344 -9.12 -2.52 -25.28
C ASP A 344 -9.23 -1.00 -25.06
N ASN A 345 -10.13 -0.39 -25.85
CA ASN A 345 -10.37 1.06 -25.84
C ASN A 345 -10.97 1.56 -24.51
N HIS A 346 -11.60 0.68 -23.70
CA HIS A 346 -12.11 1.07 -22.40
C HIS A 346 -11.01 1.70 -21.52
N PHE A 347 -9.87 1.02 -21.37
CA PHE A 347 -8.74 1.54 -20.63
C PHE A 347 -8.12 2.79 -21.27
N THR A 348 -8.07 2.85 -22.61
CA THR A 348 -7.55 4.03 -23.31
C THR A 348 -8.44 5.24 -23.03
N ASN A 349 -9.77 5.08 -23.06
CA ASN A 349 -10.71 6.15 -22.76
C ASN A 349 -10.58 6.64 -21.30
N LEU A 350 -10.38 5.73 -20.33
CA LEU A 350 -10.11 6.10 -18.93
C LEU A 350 -8.82 6.92 -18.80
N ALA A 351 -7.75 6.49 -19.50
CA ALA A 351 -6.49 7.22 -19.51
C ALA A 351 -6.67 8.63 -20.10
N GLU A 352 -7.36 8.77 -21.23
CA GLU A 352 -7.63 10.05 -21.90
C GLU A 352 -8.50 10.97 -21.03
N GLN A 353 -9.55 10.43 -20.40
CA GLN A 353 -10.42 11.19 -19.50
C GLN A 353 -9.63 11.75 -18.30
N SER A 354 -8.83 10.91 -17.64
CA SER A 354 -8.05 11.35 -16.48
C SER A 354 -6.92 12.30 -16.86
N PHE A 355 -6.33 12.12 -18.04
CA PHE A 355 -5.32 13.03 -18.57
C PHE A 355 -5.93 14.41 -18.87
N SER A 356 -7.09 14.46 -19.53
CA SER A 356 -7.80 15.72 -19.82
C SER A 356 -8.13 16.47 -18.52
N PHE A 357 -8.57 15.77 -17.48
CA PHE A 357 -8.81 16.40 -16.19
C PHE A 357 -7.54 17.07 -15.63
N VAL A 358 -6.40 16.37 -15.66
CA VAL A 358 -5.11 16.91 -15.17
C VAL A 358 -4.70 18.14 -16.01
N GLU A 359 -4.83 18.06 -17.34
CA GLU A 359 -4.47 19.15 -18.27
C GLU A 359 -5.33 20.40 -18.03
N GLU A 360 -6.64 20.22 -17.84
CA GLU A 360 -7.59 21.31 -17.67
C GLU A 360 -7.55 21.95 -16.28
N ASN A 361 -7.31 21.17 -15.23
CA ASN A 361 -7.46 21.61 -13.84
C ASN A 361 -6.14 21.78 -13.10
N LEU A 362 -5.07 21.07 -13.47
CA LEU A 362 -3.80 21.05 -12.75
C LEU A 362 -2.62 21.68 -13.52
N VAL A 363 -2.86 22.24 -14.69
CA VAL A 363 -1.87 23.05 -15.44
C VAL A 363 -2.29 24.51 -15.41
N ARG A 364 -1.38 25.39 -14.94
CA ARG A 364 -1.58 26.85 -14.93
C ARG A 364 -0.29 27.55 -15.36
N ASP A 365 -0.38 28.43 -16.36
CA ASP A 365 0.76 29.20 -16.86
C ASP A 365 1.97 28.29 -17.22
N ASP A 366 1.73 27.19 -17.91
CA ASP A 366 2.70 26.13 -18.25
C ASP A 366 3.39 25.46 -17.04
N GLN A 367 2.84 25.62 -15.85
CA GLN A 367 3.30 24.96 -14.63
C GLN A 367 2.29 23.90 -14.18
N LEU A 368 2.81 22.74 -13.79
CA LEU A 368 2.02 21.67 -13.21
C LEU A 368 1.84 21.91 -11.71
N LEU A 369 0.60 21.82 -11.23
CA LEU A 369 0.25 21.91 -9.82
C LEU A 369 0.15 20.52 -9.22
N HIS A 370 0.44 20.40 -7.94
CA HIS A 370 0.52 19.12 -7.26
C HIS A 370 -0.85 18.55 -6.87
N ARG A 371 -1.78 19.42 -6.46
CA ARG A 371 -3.05 19.00 -5.85
C ARG A 371 -4.24 19.79 -6.36
N TYR A 372 -5.34 19.07 -6.62
CA TYR A 372 -6.69 19.64 -6.79
C TYR A 372 -7.60 19.12 -5.67
N ASN A 373 -8.40 20.01 -5.08
CA ASN A 373 -9.38 19.66 -4.06
C ASN A 373 -10.43 20.77 -3.97
N ASP A 374 -11.72 20.42 -3.83
CA ASP A 374 -12.84 21.37 -3.71
C ASP A 374 -12.87 22.48 -4.79
N GLY A 375 -12.55 22.15 -6.02
CA GLY A 375 -12.53 23.11 -7.14
C GLY A 375 -11.29 24.01 -7.19
N GLU A 376 -10.28 23.78 -6.33
CA GLU A 376 -9.05 24.56 -6.29
C GLU A 376 -7.80 23.71 -6.53
N ALA A 377 -7.01 24.15 -7.53
CA ALA A 377 -5.67 23.60 -7.76
C ALA A 377 -4.62 24.47 -7.03
N ALA A 378 -3.74 23.81 -6.29
CA ALA A 378 -2.74 24.46 -5.47
C ALA A 378 -1.44 23.64 -5.36
N ILE A 379 -0.39 24.32 -4.89
CA ILE A 379 0.95 23.79 -4.65
C ILE A 379 1.66 23.43 -5.97
N ASP A 380 2.82 24.01 -6.21
CA ASP A 380 3.64 23.68 -7.35
C ASP A 380 4.08 22.20 -7.28
N ALA A 381 3.92 21.47 -8.38
CA ALA A 381 4.41 20.12 -8.48
C ALA A 381 5.94 20.13 -8.51
N MET A 382 6.55 19.20 -7.81
CA MET A 382 7.97 18.96 -7.94
C MET A 382 8.24 18.19 -9.23
N ALA A 383 9.13 18.72 -10.07
CA ALA A 383 9.57 18.07 -11.30
C ALA A 383 10.53 16.92 -10.99
#